data_1267b42eecd79c4540cbb82af5cfa000
#
_entry.id   1267b42eecd79c4540cbb82af5cfa000
#
_cell.length_a   1.000
_cell.length_b   1.000
_cell.length_c   1.000
_cell.angle_alpha   90.00
_cell.angle_beta   90.00
_cell.angle_gamma   90.00
#
_symmetry.space_group_name_H-M   'P 1'
#
loop_
_entity.id
_entity.type
_entity.pdbx_description
1 polymer ?
#
loop_
_entity_poly.entity_id
_entity_poly.type
_entity_poly.pdbx_seq_one_letter_code
_entity_poly.pdbx_strand_id
1 'polypeptide(L)'
;MKRMRWKYFRQLTLNLVGDSMKGQGDWIVDDSARTNQAFGCLPNDRPLEELLECGIILVDKPSGPSSHQLAAWARSMLGINRIGHGGTLDPFATGLLTLLCGRSTKVTGELLKKPKRYVAVIRFRRPFQNEELHELVSQMQGEIYNVPPKESAVKVQVRTRELTKSELTQTEEGDRVHLLSIDCEAGTYIRTLIRDLGLLSNNECELLE
;
A
#
# COMPACT_ATOMS: atom_id res chain seq x y z
N MET A 1 12.47 23.49 -13.22
CA MET A 1 13.09 22.38 -12.45
C MET A 1 12.15 21.18 -12.41
N LYS A 2 12.60 20.05 -12.97
CA LYS A 2 12.09 18.66 -12.91
C LYS A 2 10.76 18.31 -13.60
N ARG A 3 10.78 18.26 -14.94
CA ARG A 3 9.78 17.61 -15.80
C ARG A 3 9.96 16.07 -15.96
N MET A 4 10.83 15.42 -15.19
CA MET A 4 11.32 14.05 -15.51
C MET A 4 10.65 12.90 -14.74
N ARG A 5 9.77 13.16 -13.78
CA ARG A 5 9.15 12.08 -12.95
C ARG A 5 7.85 11.48 -13.52
N TRP A 6 7.17 12.13 -14.45
CA TRP A 6 5.88 11.66 -14.99
C TRP A 6 5.97 10.49 -15.98
N LYS A 7 7.11 10.30 -16.64
CA LYS A 7 7.29 9.21 -17.63
C LYS A 7 7.33 7.83 -16.98
N TYR A 8 7.90 7.69 -15.79
CA TYR A 8 7.98 6.42 -15.07
C TYR A 8 6.63 5.99 -14.45
N PHE A 9 5.82 6.93 -14.03
CA PHE A 9 4.49 6.65 -13.49
C PHE A 9 3.53 6.06 -14.54
N ARG A 10 3.64 6.49 -15.79
CA ARG A 10 2.79 6.01 -16.89
C ARG A 10 3.04 4.52 -17.22
N GLN A 11 4.25 4.02 -17.05
CA GLN A 11 4.61 2.63 -17.31
C GLN A 11 4.13 1.70 -16.18
N LEU A 12 4.21 2.16 -14.93
CA LEU A 12 3.79 1.39 -13.75
C LEU A 12 2.27 1.22 -13.65
N THR A 13 1.50 2.26 -13.97
CA THR A 13 0.04 2.20 -13.96
C THR A 13 -0.54 1.29 -15.03
N LEU A 14 0.06 1.24 -16.21
CA LEU A 14 -0.36 0.34 -17.29
C LEU A 14 -0.08 -1.14 -16.98
N ASN A 15 1.03 -1.43 -16.30
CA ASN A 15 1.37 -2.82 -15.92
C ASN A 15 0.55 -3.32 -14.72
N LEU A 16 0.16 -2.44 -13.78
CA LEU A 16 -0.68 -2.82 -12.63
C LEU A 16 -2.14 -3.06 -13.01
N VAL A 17 -2.65 -2.39 -14.05
CA VAL A 17 -4.02 -2.59 -14.53
C VAL A 17 -4.14 -3.83 -15.43
N GLY A 18 -3.08 -4.18 -16.19
CA GLY A 18 -3.10 -5.30 -17.13
C GLY A 18 -3.17 -6.69 -16.48
N ASP A 19 -2.49 -6.91 -15.35
CA ASP A 19 -2.43 -8.24 -14.72
C ASP A 19 -3.50 -8.46 -13.64
N SER A 20 -4.09 -7.40 -13.09
CA SER A 20 -5.13 -7.51 -12.05
C SER A 20 -6.53 -7.76 -12.58
N MET A 21 -6.75 -7.73 -13.89
CA MET A 21 -8.06 -7.98 -14.52
C MET A 21 -8.29 -9.41 -14.98
N LYS A 22 -7.40 -10.35 -14.70
CA LYS A 22 -7.67 -11.78 -14.85
C LYS A 22 -8.50 -12.30 -13.67
N GLY A 23 -9.64 -11.66 -13.41
CA GLY A 23 -10.68 -12.19 -12.54
C GLY A 23 -11.39 -13.33 -13.26
N GLN A 24 -11.54 -14.46 -12.58
CA GLN A 24 -12.37 -15.57 -13.00
C GLN A 24 -13.83 -15.11 -13.16
N GLY A 25 -14.21 -14.79 -14.36
CA GLY A 25 -15.59 -14.50 -14.77
C GLY A 25 -15.61 -14.27 -16.25
N ASP A 26 -16.49 -14.98 -16.96
CA ASP A 26 -16.73 -14.75 -18.37
C ASP A 26 -17.35 -13.36 -18.55
N TRP A 27 -16.53 -12.42 -19.02
CA TRP A 27 -17.04 -11.12 -19.42
C TRP A 27 -17.78 -11.30 -20.75
N ILE A 28 -19.05 -10.94 -20.78
CA ILE A 28 -19.80 -10.88 -22.04
C ILE A 28 -19.29 -9.63 -22.76
N VAL A 29 -18.56 -9.87 -23.84
CA VAL A 29 -18.11 -8.80 -24.74
C VAL A 29 -18.99 -8.87 -25.97
N ASP A 30 -19.67 -7.79 -26.31
CA ASP A 30 -20.35 -7.64 -27.56
C ASP A 30 -19.38 -7.15 -28.64
N ASP A 31 -18.86 -8.07 -29.44
CA ASP A 31 -17.89 -7.77 -30.48
C ASP A 31 -18.46 -6.89 -31.60
N SER A 32 -19.78 -6.79 -31.66
CA SER A 32 -20.47 -5.90 -32.62
C SER A 32 -20.64 -4.47 -32.11
N ALA A 33 -20.46 -4.25 -30.81
CA ALA A 33 -20.59 -2.93 -30.21
C ALA A 33 -19.61 -1.93 -30.82
N ARG A 34 -20.10 -0.74 -31.08
CA ARG A 34 -19.32 0.38 -31.61
C ARG A 34 -19.42 1.55 -30.66
N THR A 35 -18.27 2.13 -30.33
CA THR A 35 -18.22 3.35 -29.53
C THR A 35 -18.73 4.52 -30.33
N ASN A 36 -19.68 5.27 -29.80
CA ASN A 36 -20.13 6.51 -30.43
C ASN A 36 -19.15 7.63 -30.02
N GLN A 37 -18.38 8.13 -30.98
CA GLN A 37 -17.35 9.18 -30.73
C GLN A 37 -17.95 10.54 -30.32
N ALA A 38 -19.25 10.74 -30.46
CA ALA A 38 -19.93 11.94 -29.97
C ALA A 38 -20.08 11.98 -28.44
N PHE A 39 -19.84 10.86 -27.75
CA PHE A 39 -19.98 10.73 -26.32
C PHE A 39 -18.67 10.27 -25.66
N GLY A 40 -18.29 10.98 -24.61
CA GLY A 40 -17.08 10.70 -23.84
C GLY A 40 -15.80 11.23 -24.49
N CYS A 41 -14.69 11.01 -23.82
CA CYS A 41 -13.35 11.37 -24.27
C CYS A 41 -12.34 10.36 -23.72
N LEU A 42 -11.13 10.36 -24.25
CA LEU A 42 -10.04 9.58 -23.66
C LEU A 42 -9.75 10.08 -22.24
N PRO A 43 -9.34 9.22 -21.31
CA PRO A 43 -9.06 9.61 -19.93
C PRO A 43 -8.05 10.76 -19.81
N ASN A 44 -7.09 10.86 -20.73
CA ASN A 44 -6.08 11.91 -20.75
C ASN A 44 -6.59 13.27 -21.27
N ASP A 45 -7.72 13.27 -21.96
CA ASP A 45 -8.34 14.45 -22.57
C ASP A 45 -9.45 15.05 -21.70
N ARG A 46 -9.71 14.43 -20.53
CA ARG A 46 -10.72 14.94 -19.60
C ARG A 46 -10.30 16.26 -19.01
N PRO A 47 -11.21 17.23 -18.90
CA PRO A 47 -10.97 18.47 -18.15
C PRO A 47 -10.60 18.15 -16.68
N LEU A 48 -9.79 19.02 -16.08
CA LEU A 48 -9.35 18.87 -14.70
C LEU A 48 -10.54 18.77 -13.74
N GLU A 49 -11.57 19.53 -13.95
CA GLU A 49 -12.79 19.57 -13.15
C GLU A 49 -13.46 18.18 -13.12
N GLU A 50 -13.57 17.49 -14.24
CA GLU A 50 -14.13 16.15 -14.31
C GLU A 50 -13.24 15.11 -13.59
N LEU A 51 -11.91 15.25 -13.73
CA LEU A 51 -10.96 14.41 -13.02
C LEU A 51 -11.06 14.59 -11.50
N LEU A 52 -11.28 15.82 -11.03
CA LEU A 52 -11.46 16.11 -9.60
C LEU A 52 -12.83 15.67 -9.07
N GLU A 53 -13.87 15.62 -9.91
CA GLU A 53 -15.16 15.08 -9.52
C GLU A 53 -15.16 13.57 -9.32
N CYS A 54 -14.33 12.82 -10.07
CA CYS A 54 -14.28 11.36 -10.00
C CYS A 54 -12.93 10.82 -10.43
N GLY A 55 -11.87 11.26 -9.80
CA GLY A 55 -10.49 10.84 -10.11
C GLY A 55 -9.78 10.18 -8.96
N ILE A 56 -8.61 9.62 -9.28
CA ILE A 56 -7.69 9.02 -8.32
C ILE A 56 -6.34 9.72 -8.48
N ILE A 57 -5.75 10.12 -7.34
CA ILE A 57 -4.42 10.72 -7.28
C ILE A 57 -3.51 9.75 -6.54
N LEU A 58 -2.38 9.41 -7.16
CA LEU A 58 -1.34 8.60 -6.53
C LEU A 58 -0.30 9.55 -5.94
N VAL A 59 -0.13 9.49 -4.64
CA VAL A 59 0.79 10.36 -3.89
C VAL A 59 1.92 9.52 -3.32
N ASP A 60 3.14 9.97 -3.53
CA ASP A 60 4.30 9.51 -2.79
C ASP A 60 4.29 10.21 -1.42
N LYS A 61 3.74 9.52 -0.42
CA LYS A 61 3.60 10.08 0.93
C LYS A 61 4.97 10.23 1.57
N PRO A 62 5.38 11.44 1.97
CA PRO A 62 6.62 11.61 2.74
C PRO A 62 6.45 11.13 4.19
N SER A 63 7.55 10.89 4.86
CA SER A 63 7.58 10.78 6.33
C SER A 63 7.11 12.08 6.99
N GLY A 64 6.42 11.97 8.11
CA GLY A 64 5.93 13.09 8.93
C GLY A 64 4.40 13.20 8.98
N PRO A 65 3.71 13.59 7.90
CA PRO A 65 2.25 13.75 7.96
C PRO A 65 1.53 12.41 8.03
N SER A 66 0.41 12.35 8.73
CA SER A 66 -0.50 11.21 8.64
C SER A 66 -1.22 11.18 7.29
N SER A 67 -1.75 9.99 6.89
CA SER A 67 -2.55 9.86 5.68
C SER A 67 -3.77 10.79 5.67
N HIS A 68 -4.38 11.02 6.81
CA HIS A 68 -5.51 11.96 6.98
C HIS A 68 -5.09 13.41 6.78
N GLN A 69 -3.95 13.84 7.35
CA GLN A 69 -3.43 15.20 7.15
C GLN A 69 -3.12 15.47 5.69
N LEU A 70 -2.48 14.52 5.02
CA LEU A 70 -2.13 14.65 3.62
C LEU A 70 -3.38 14.72 2.73
N ALA A 71 -4.40 13.91 3.00
CA ALA A 71 -5.69 14.00 2.33
C ALA A 71 -6.37 15.36 2.57
N ALA A 72 -6.31 15.89 3.81
CA ALA A 72 -6.86 17.21 4.12
C ALA A 72 -6.13 18.34 3.38
N TRP A 73 -4.81 18.29 3.30
CA TRP A 73 -4.02 19.26 2.54
C TRP A 73 -4.33 19.20 1.05
N ALA A 74 -4.38 17.97 0.47
CA ALA A 74 -4.74 17.79 -0.92
C ALA A 74 -6.14 18.36 -1.23
N ARG A 75 -7.11 18.11 -0.33
CA ARG A 75 -8.47 18.67 -0.45
C ARG A 75 -8.46 20.19 -0.51
N SER A 76 -7.69 20.83 0.38
CA SER A 76 -7.58 22.29 0.45
C SER A 76 -6.88 22.86 -0.80
N MET A 77 -5.77 22.25 -1.24
CA MET A 77 -5.00 22.72 -2.41
C MET A 77 -5.79 22.59 -3.72
N LEU A 78 -6.60 21.53 -3.84
CA LEU A 78 -7.39 21.27 -5.04
C LEU A 78 -8.76 22.00 -5.04
N GLY A 79 -9.14 22.62 -3.93
CA GLY A 79 -10.42 23.31 -3.80
C GLY A 79 -11.65 22.39 -3.90
N ILE A 80 -11.50 21.10 -3.58
CA ILE A 80 -12.58 20.11 -3.70
C ILE A 80 -13.22 19.82 -2.35
N ASN A 81 -14.51 19.48 -2.38
CA ASN A 81 -15.27 19.26 -1.14
C ASN A 81 -15.03 17.90 -0.50
N ARG A 82 -14.66 16.90 -1.31
CA ARG A 82 -14.59 15.51 -0.85
C ARG A 82 -13.33 14.80 -1.39
N ILE A 83 -12.54 14.27 -0.45
CA ILE A 83 -11.40 13.42 -0.72
C ILE A 83 -11.35 12.30 0.32
N GLY A 84 -10.94 11.10 -0.11
CA GLY A 84 -10.68 9.96 0.76
C GLY A 84 -9.31 9.37 0.43
N HIS A 85 -8.87 8.37 1.19
CA HIS A 85 -7.63 7.63 0.89
C HIS A 85 -7.85 6.12 0.94
N GLY A 86 -7.11 5.39 0.11
CA GLY A 86 -7.23 3.94 -0.09
C GLY A 86 -6.44 3.09 0.90
N GLY A 87 -5.98 3.65 2.00
CA GLY A 87 -5.24 2.96 3.05
C GLY A 87 -4.61 3.95 4.02
N THR A 88 -4.20 3.48 5.19
CA THR A 88 -3.50 4.30 6.18
C THR A 88 -2.06 3.83 6.28
N LEU A 89 -1.13 4.73 6.02
CA LEU A 89 0.28 4.58 6.35
C LEU A 89 0.56 5.29 7.68
N ASP A 90 1.45 4.72 8.47
CA ASP A 90 1.94 5.38 9.68
C ASP A 90 2.58 6.73 9.35
N PRO A 91 2.63 7.70 10.28
CA PRO A 91 3.24 8.99 10.01
C PRO A 91 4.71 8.90 9.56
N PHE A 92 5.50 8.02 10.16
CA PHE A 92 6.90 7.81 9.80
C PHE A 92 7.09 7.06 8.48
N ALA A 93 6.09 6.25 8.06
CA ALA A 93 6.17 5.46 6.83
C ALA A 93 6.05 6.35 5.59
N THR A 94 6.78 5.97 4.55
CA THR A 94 6.73 6.57 3.21
C THR A 94 6.03 5.66 2.21
N GLY A 95 5.82 6.13 0.99
CA GLY A 95 5.33 5.32 -0.12
C GLY A 95 3.95 5.69 -0.66
N LEU A 96 3.36 4.77 -1.41
CA LEU A 96 2.16 5.03 -2.19
C LEU A 96 0.92 5.23 -1.33
N LEU A 97 0.35 6.42 -1.36
CA LEU A 97 -0.96 6.74 -0.82
C LEU A 97 -1.92 7.08 -1.97
N THR A 98 -2.98 6.30 -2.12
CA THR A 98 -4.02 6.56 -3.11
C THR A 98 -5.06 7.51 -2.53
N LEU A 99 -5.24 8.67 -3.15
CA LEU A 99 -6.31 9.62 -2.83
C LEU A 99 -7.45 9.49 -3.85
N LEU A 100 -8.68 9.54 -3.36
CA LEU A 100 -9.90 9.43 -4.16
C LEU A 100 -10.67 10.73 -4.09
N CYS A 101 -10.93 11.35 -5.25
CA CYS A 101 -11.58 12.64 -5.37
C CYS A 101 -13.09 12.49 -5.64
N GLY A 102 -13.90 13.32 -5.00
CA GLY A 102 -15.32 13.41 -5.29
C GLY A 102 -16.05 12.06 -5.21
N ARG A 103 -16.67 11.66 -6.30
CA ARG A 103 -17.48 10.42 -6.39
C ARG A 103 -16.65 9.14 -6.27
N SER A 104 -15.36 9.16 -6.61
CA SER A 104 -14.50 7.98 -6.49
C SER A 104 -14.29 7.53 -5.04
N THR A 105 -14.60 8.37 -4.05
CA THR A 105 -14.61 7.95 -2.63
C THR A 105 -15.57 6.77 -2.35
N LYS A 106 -16.53 6.50 -3.23
CA LYS A 106 -17.44 5.35 -3.09
C LYS A 106 -16.73 4.00 -3.23
N VAL A 107 -15.59 3.95 -3.94
CA VAL A 107 -14.82 2.71 -4.12
C VAL A 107 -13.69 2.54 -3.10
N THR A 108 -13.60 3.42 -2.09
CA THR A 108 -12.60 3.32 -1.02
C THR A 108 -12.59 1.93 -0.37
N GLY A 109 -13.78 1.37 -0.09
CA GLY A 109 -13.90 0.05 0.53
C GLY A 109 -13.26 -1.08 -0.29
N GLU A 110 -13.32 -1.00 -1.60
CA GLU A 110 -12.70 -2.01 -2.48
C GLU A 110 -11.18 -1.88 -2.50
N LEU A 111 -10.63 -0.67 -2.48
CA LEU A 111 -9.19 -0.46 -2.38
C LEU A 111 -8.64 -0.89 -1.02
N LEU A 112 -9.39 -0.65 0.05
CA LEU A 112 -8.99 -1.05 1.40
C LEU A 112 -8.86 -2.57 1.54
N LYS A 113 -9.67 -3.35 0.84
CA LYS A 113 -9.66 -4.83 0.88
C LYS A 113 -8.53 -5.46 0.06
N LYS A 114 -7.90 -4.73 -0.83
CA LYS A 114 -6.84 -5.28 -1.70
C LYS A 114 -5.59 -5.62 -0.89
N PRO A 115 -4.86 -6.69 -1.25
CA PRO A 115 -3.58 -7.01 -0.64
C PRO A 115 -2.59 -5.86 -0.78
N LYS A 116 -1.60 -5.85 0.08
CA LYS A 116 -0.59 -4.79 0.17
C LYS A 116 0.81 -5.39 0.12
N ARG A 117 1.73 -4.65 -0.50
CA ARG A 117 3.16 -4.90 -0.41
C ARG A 117 3.83 -3.81 0.39
N TYR A 118 4.65 -4.21 1.35
CA TYR A 118 5.47 -3.34 2.16
C TYR A 118 6.94 -3.70 2.02
N VAL A 119 7.79 -2.70 2.10
CA VAL A 119 9.22 -2.86 2.35
C VAL A 119 9.48 -2.26 3.72
N ALA A 120 9.85 -3.10 4.67
CA ALA A 120 10.08 -2.71 6.04
C ALA A 120 11.59 -2.61 6.30
N VAL A 121 12.04 -1.47 6.80
CA VAL A 121 13.38 -1.31 7.37
C VAL A 121 13.29 -1.71 8.84
N ILE A 122 13.93 -2.80 9.21
CA ILE A 122 13.88 -3.36 10.57
C ILE A 122 15.26 -3.32 11.21
N ARG A 123 15.28 -3.11 12.53
CA ARG A 123 16.51 -3.10 13.31
C ARG A 123 16.41 -4.02 14.52
N PHE A 124 17.32 -4.98 14.61
CA PHE A 124 17.49 -5.82 15.78
C PHE A 124 18.43 -5.18 16.81
N ARG A 125 18.22 -5.52 18.09
CA ARG A 125 19.11 -5.07 19.16
C ARG A 125 20.52 -5.67 19.04
N ARG A 126 20.62 -6.93 18.63
CA ARG A 126 21.87 -7.67 18.39
C ARG A 126 21.95 -8.12 16.94
N PRO A 127 23.17 -8.25 16.37
CA PRO A 127 23.32 -8.85 15.05
C PRO A 127 22.68 -10.24 14.95
N PHE A 128 22.22 -10.58 13.77
CA PHE A 128 21.69 -11.91 13.44
C PHE A 128 22.67 -12.66 12.52
N GLN A 129 22.67 -14.02 12.62
CA GLN A 129 23.19 -14.86 11.56
C GLN A 129 22.20 -14.84 10.40
N ASN A 130 22.69 -14.64 9.17
CA ASN A 130 21.80 -14.47 8.02
C ASN A 130 20.89 -15.68 7.77
N GLU A 131 21.42 -16.90 7.90
CA GLU A 131 20.69 -18.14 7.71
C GLU A 131 19.55 -18.27 8.72
N GLU A 132 19.80 -17.98 10.01
CA GLU A 132 18.80 -18.02 11.06
C GLU A 132 17.68 -17.00 10.81
N LEU A 133 18.03 -15.79 10.37
CA LEU A 133 17.05 -14.76 10.05
C LEU A 133 16.22 -15.12 8.82
N HIS A 134 16.84 -15.68 7.78
CA HIS A 134 16.12 -16.17 6.61
C HIS A 134 15.12 -17.27 6.95
N GLU A 135 15.51 -18.24 7.77
CA GLU A 135 14.64 -19.30 8.23
C GLU A 135 13.45 -18.73 9.02
N LEU A 136 13.72 -17.85 9.98
CA LEU A 136 12.68 -17.21 10.81
C LEU A 136 11.69 -16.41 9.96
N VAL A 137 12.15 -15.64 9.00
CA VAL A 137 11.30 -14.86 8.09
C VAL A 137 10.47 -15.78 7.19
N SER A 138 11.03 -16.89 6.73
CA SER A 138 10.30 -17.87 5.91
C SER A 138 9.16 -18.54 6.68
N GLN A 139 9.33 -18.77 7.98
CA GLN A 139 8.32 -19.35 8.86
C GLN A 139 7.14 -18.40 9.13
N MET A 140 7.29 -17.10 8.87
CA MET A 140 6.20 -16.13 9.02
C MET A 140 5.18 -16.18 7.88
N GLN A 141 5.42 -16.93 6.80
CA GLN A 141 4.46 -17.04 5.70
C GLN A 141 3.25 -17.89 6.09
N GLY A 142 2.10 -17.54 5.50
CA GLY A 142 0.83 -18.22 5.77
C GLY A 142 -0.05 -17.43 6.74
N GLU A 143 -0.90 -18.15 7.46
CA GLU A 143 -1.85 -17.58 8.40
C GLU A 143 -1.17 -17.19 9.71
N ILE A 144 -1.32 -15.91 10.08
CA ILE A 144 -0.78 -15.36 11.32
C ILE A 144 -1.86 -14.71 12.17
N TYR A 145 -1.67 -14.65 13.47
CA TYR A 145 -2.43 -13.78 14.36
C TYR A 145 -1.81 -12.39 14.38
N ASN A 146 -2.63 -11.39 14.09
CA ASN A 146 -2.17 -10.00 14.05
C ASN A 146 -3.13 -9.11 14.84
N VAL A 147 -2.58 -8.30 15.74
CA VAL A 147 -3.35 -7.45 16.66
C VAL A 147 -3.10 -5.99 16.30
N PRO A 148 -4.16 -5.19 16.08
CA PRO A 148 -4.00 -3.74 15.92
C PRO A 148 -3.24 -3.13 17.11
N PRO A 149 -2.29 -2.23 16.87
CA PRO A 149 -1.62 -1.50 17.96
C PRO A 149 -2.65 -0.62 18.70
N LYS A 150 -2.40 -0.35 19.99
CA LYS A 150 -3.32 0.40 20.85
C LYS A 150 -3.64 1.81 20.34
N GLU A 151 -2.70 2.39 19.60
CA GLU A 151 -2.80 3.73 19.00
C GLU A 151 -3.61 3.75 17.69
N SER A 152 -4.04 2.59 17.20
CA SER A 152 -4.86 2.51 16.00
C SER A 152 -6.31 2.91 16.31
N ALA A 153 -7.00 3.51 15.33
CA ALA A 153 -8.42 3.83 15.46
C ALA A 153 -9.35 2.60 15.43
N VAL A 154 -8.79 1.40 15.29
CA VAL A 154 -9.53 0.14 15.18
C VAL A 154 -9.55 -0.57 16.52
N LYS A 155 -10.68 -1.24 16.84
CA LYS A 155 -10.81 -2.03 18.06
C LYS A 155 -9.67 -3.05 18.17
N VAL A 156 -8.98 -3.02 19.31
CA VAL A 156 -7.91 -3.96 19.64
C VAL A 156 -8.53 -5.35 19.85
N GLN A 157 -8.31 -6.23 18.91
CA GLN A 157 -8.70 -7.64 18.99
C GLN A 157 -7.80 -8.48 18.08
N VAL A 158 -7.59 -9.73 18.45
CA VAL A 158 -6.84 -10.69 17.62
C VAL A 158 -7.61 -10.91 16.31
N ARG A 159 -6.89 -10.85 15.21
CA ARG A 159 -7.40 -11.14 13.86
C ARG A 159 -6.43 -12.05 13.14
N THR A 160 -6.97 -12.99 12.38
CA THR A 160 -6.17 -13.77 11.45
C THR A 160 -5.88 -12.95 10.20
N ARG A 161 -4.66 -13.03 9.70
CA ARG A 161 -4.19 -12.39 8.47
C ARG A 161 -3.28 -13.34 7.72
N GLU A 162 -3.29 -13.25 6.41
CA GLU A 162 -2.42 -14.03 5.55
C GLU A 162 -1.21 -13.20 5.12
N LEU A 163 -0.01 -13.76 5.31
CA LEU A 163 1.21 -13.30 4.68
C LEU A 163 1.50 -14.20 3.49
N THR A 164 1.26 -13.69 2.29
CA THR A 164 1.47 -14.46 1.05
C THR A 164 2.93 -14.57 0.68
N LYS A 165 3.74 -13.60 1.13
CA LYS A 165 5.19 -13.61 0.95
C LYS A 165 5.87 -12.79 2.04
N SER A 166 6.99 -13.32 2.55
CA SER A 166 7.95 -12.58 3.37
C SER A 166 9.37 -12.95 2.92
N GLU A 167 10.21 -11.96 2.67
CA GLU A 167 11.52 -12.16 2.09
C GLU A 167 12.49 -11.06 2.54
N LEU A 168 13.68 -11.47 2.98
CA LEU A 168 14.78 -10.54 3.18
C LEU A 168 15.31 -10.10 1.82
N THR A 169 15.25 -8.80 1.53
CA THR A 169 15.67 -8.23 0.25
C THR A 169 17.09 -7.69 0.29
N GLN A 170 17.54 -7.28 1.48
CA GLN A 170 18.91 -6.86 1.73
C GLN A 170 19.28 -7.18 3.16
N THR A 171 20.40 -7.86 3.35
CA THR A 171 21.00 -8.16 4.63
C THR A 171 22.49 -8.38 4.44
N GLU A 172 23.33 -7.88 5.34
CA GLU A 172 24.76 -8.16 5.39
C GLU A 172 25.07 -8.92 6.68
N GLU A 173 26.05 -9.80 6.61
CA GLU A 173 26.42 -10.62 7.77
C GLU A 173 26.95 -9.73 8.91
N GLY A 174 26.43 -9.93 10.11
CA GLY A 174 26.77 -9.14 11.27
C GLY A 174 26.04 -7.80 11.38
N ASP A 175 25.15 -7.49 10.46
CA ASP A 175 24.32 -6.29 10.52
C ASP A 175 23.17 -6.45 11.53
N ARG A 176 22.67 -5.30 11.98
CA ARG A 176 21.47 -5.22 12.80
C ARG A 176 20.28 -4.65 12.02
N VAL A 177 20.52 -4.06 10.86
CA VAL A 177 19.49 -3.43 10.03
C VAL A 177 19.30 -4.24 8.77
N HIS A 178 18.06 -4.60 8.50
CA HIS A 178 17.69 -5.45 7.38
C HIS A 178 16.48 -4.88 6.64
N LEU A 179 16.36 -5.19 5.35
CA LEU A 179 15.19 -4.89 4.53
C LEU A 179 14.34 -6.14 4.35
N LEU A 180 13.07 -6.05 4.74
CA LEU A 180 12.09 -7.12 4.66
C LEU A 180 10.95 -6.73 3.72
N SER A 181 10.79 -7.47 2.63
CA SER A 181 9.62 -7.34 1.73
C SER A 181 8.50 -8.25 2.21
N ILE A 182 7.29 -7.70 2.32
CA ILE A 182 6.12 -8.40 2.86
C ILE A 182 4.93 -8.18 1.93
N ASP A 183 4.37 -9.26 1.39
CA ASP A 183 3.07 -9.27 0.72
C ASP A 183 2.03 -9.83 1.67
N CYS A 184 0.98 -9.09 1.96
CA CYS A 184 0.02 -9.47 2.98
C CYS A 184 -1.42 -9.05 2.64
N GLU A 185 -2.34 -9.72 3.32
CA GLU A 185 -3.75 -9.37 3.30
C GLU A 185 -4.00 -7.96 3.85
N ALA A 186 -5.07 -7.35 3.39
CA ALA A 186 -5.53 -6.05 3.85
C ALA A 186 -5.77 -6.03 5.37
N GLY A 187 -5.33 -4.95 6.02
CA GLY A 187 -5.50 -4.78 7.46
C GLY A 187 -4.47 -5.51 8.31
N THR A 188 -3.37 -5.98 7.73
CA THR A 188 -2.19 -6.45 8.44
C THR A 188 -1.41 -5.26 9.00
N TYR A 189 -1.06 -5.31 10.28
CA TYR A 189 -0.26 -4.29 10.96
C TYR A 189 1.20 -4.71 10.98
N ILE A 190 1.99 -4.10 10.13
CA ILE A 190 3.43 -4.42 9.97
C ILE A 190 4.19 -4.13 11.26
N ARG A 191 3.88 -3.04 11.97
CA ARG A 191 4.49 -2.70 13.26
C ARG A 191 4.33 -3.80 14.30
N THR A 192 3.15 -4.41 14.37
CA THR A 192 2.90 -5.55 15.27
C THR A 192 3.69 -6.77 14.82
N LEU A 193 3.67 -7.06 13.52
CA LEU A 193 4.40 -8.17 12.94
C LEU A 193 5.91 -8.11 13.25
N ILE A 194 6.52 -6.95 13.09
CA ILE A 194 7.96 -6.78 13.37
C ILE A 194 8.27 -6.91 14.88
N ARG A 195 7.38 -6.41 15.74
CA ARG A 195 7.52 -6.64 17.18
C ARG A 195 7.43 -8.14 17.52
N ASP A 196 6.51 -8.85 16.90
CA ASP A 196 6.31 -10.29 17.14
C ASP A 196 7.50 -11.09 16.59
N LEU A 197 8.10 -10.68 15.46
CA LEU A 197 9.38 -11.20 14.97
C LEU A 197 10.50 -11.06 16.03
N GLY A 198 10.57 -9.91 16.68
CA GLY A 198 11.50 -9.66 17.78
C GLY A 198 11.29 -10.61 18.96
N LEU A 199 10.03 -10.89 19.31
CA LEU A 199 9.73 -11.84 20.40
C LEU A 199 10.08 -13.28 20.02
N LEU A 200 9.75 -13.72 18.80
CA LEU A 200 10.07 -15.07 18.32
C LEU A 200 11.57 -15.32 18.24
N SER A 201 12.34 -14.32 17.87
CA SER A 201 13.80 -14.40 17.78
C SER A 201 14.53 -14.19 19.11
N ASN A 202 13.82 -13.91 20.20
CA ASN A 202 14.39 -13.48 21.47
C ASN A 202 15.44 -12.36 21.30
N ASN A 203 15.19 -11.47 20.35
CA ASN A 203 16.09 -10.35 19.98
C ASN A 203 15.21 -9.15 19.57
N GLU A 204 15.01 -8.21 20.48
CA GLU A 204 14.17 -7.04 20.24
C GLU A 204 14.34 -6.49 18.81
N CYS A 205 13.24 -6.33 18.12
CA CYS A 205 13.20 -5.82 16.75
C CYS A 205 12.24 -4.62 16.66
N GLU A 206 12.68 -3.58 16.01
CA GLU A 206 11.89 -2.37 15.78
C GLU A 206 11.74 -2.08 14.28
N LEU A 207 10.60 -1.52 13.92
CA LEU A 207 10.32 -1.01 12.59
C LEU A 207 10.80 0.43 12.51
N LEU A 208 11.73 0.72 11.59
CA LEU A 208 12.27 2.05 11.34
C LEU A 208 11.50 2.78 10.25
N GLU A 209 11.14 2.05 9.17
CA GLU A 209 10.36 2.54 8.04
C GLU A 209 9.58 1.40 7.38
#